data_28a4bd603cd75d86a3e86575ca214d48
#
_entry.id   28a4bd603cd75d86a3e86575ca214d48
#
_cell.length_a   1.000
_cell.length_b   1.000
_cell.length_c   1.000
_cell.angle_alpha   90.00
_cell.angle_beta   90.00
_cell.angle_gamma   90.00
#
_symmetry.space_group_name_H-M   'P 1'
#
loop_
_entity.id
_entity.type
_entity.pdbx_description
1 polymer ?
#
loop_
_entity_poly.entity_id
_entity_poly.type
_entity_poly.pdbx_seq_one_letter_code
_entity_poly.pdbx_strand_id
1 'polypeptide(L)'
;KVKLTSLVVSPEEIAAASARISLALAQAIQEAKANIEAFHKAQQNQEIDIETQAGVRCQVVTRPISRVGLYIPGGSAPLFSTVLMLAIPAKIAGCKKIVLCSPPPIADEILYTAQLCGVETIYTVGGAQAIFAMAQGTETVAKVDKIFGPGNAFVTEAKRQVVQSGTAIDMPAGPSEVLVIADETADPEFVASDLLSQAEHGADSQVILVTTNAQLAAQTEQAIARQLARLPRAETASKALGHSRIFIAESLAQAVAISNEYAPEHLIIQTQNARALLPELDNAGSIFLGAYSPESMGDYASGTNHVLPTYGYTKTYSSLGLADFSKRMTVQELSPEGFKNLAKTVEAMAEVEQLDAHKQAVSIRLAKLNAQ
;
A
#
# COMPACT_ATOMS: atom_id res chain seq x y z
N LYS A 1 -27.55 -0.22 15.93
CA LYS A 1 -27.13 1.20 15.98
C LYS A 1 -26.43 1.43 17.31
N VAL A 2 -25.15 1.83 17.28
CA VAL A 2 -24.40 2.20 18.49
C VAL A 2 -24.74 3.66 18.81
N LYS A 3 -25.07 3.95 20.07
CA LYS A 3 -25.20 5.32 20.56
C LYS A 3 -23.82 5.77 21.04
N LEU A 4 -23.28 6.79 20.38
CA LEU A 4 -22.01 7.40 20.77
C LEU A 4 -22.29 8.71 21.50
N THR A 5 -21.54 8.96 22.55
CA THR A 5 -21.51 10.25 23.29
C THR A 5 -20.43 11.18 22.73
N SER A 6 -19.40 10.60 22.14
CA SER A 6 -18.29 11.29 21.47
C SER A 6 -17.83 10.49 20.24
N LEU A 7 -17.32 11.17 19.23
CA LEU A 7 -16.61 10.53 18.12
C LEU A 7 -15.13 10.29 18.44
N VAL A 8 -14.59 11.00 19.42
CA VAL A 8 -13.18 10.86 19.82
C VAL A 8 -13.08 9.74 20.86
N VAL A 9 -12.20 8.78 20.63
CA VAL A 9 -11.85 7.75 21.62
C VAL A 9 -10.97 8.41 22.68
N SER A 10 -11.34 8.21 23.95
CA SER A 10 -10.59 8.81 25.06
C SER A 10 -9.31 8.03 25.39
N PRO A 11 -8.30 8.67 26.02
CA PRO A 11 -7.12 7.97 26.49
C PRO A 11 -7.43 6.83 27.48
N GLU A 12 -8.50 7.00 28.28
CA GLU A 12 -8.96 5.99 29.24
C GLU A 12 -9.52 4.75 28.52
N GLU A 13 -10.27 4.95 27.44
CA GLU A 13 -10.77 3.85 26.59
C GLU A 13 -9.61 3.07 25.95
N ILE A 14 -8.59 3.78 25.44
CA ILE A 14 -7.40 3.16 24.85
C ILE A 14 -6.63 2.37 25.93
N ALA A 15 -6.44 2.93 27.12
CA ALA A 15 -5.75 2.25 28.22
C ALA A 15 -6.53 1.01 28.70
N ALA A 16 -7.87 1.11 28.78
CA ALA A 16 -8.71 -0.02 29.15
C ALA A 16 -8.68 -1.15 28.10
N ALA A 17 -8.66 -0.81 26.81
CA ALA A 17 -8.49 -1.77 25.73
C ALA A 17 -7.14 -2.50 25.83
N SER A 18 -6.06 -1.75 26.06
CA SER A 18 -4.71 -2.31 26.20
C SER A 18 -4.60 -3.30 27.37
N ALA A 19 -5.32 -3.06 28.47
CA ALA A 19 -5.34 -3.97 29.62
C ALA A 19 -6.05 -5.31 29.33
N ARG A 20 -6.87 -5.39 28.29
CA ARG A 20 -7.59 -6.62 27.90
C ARG A 20 -6.84 -7.47 26.86
N ILE A 21 -5.76 -6.97 26.28
CA ILE A 21 -4.95 -7.73 25.33
C ILE A 21 -4.13 -8.80 26.05
N SER A 22 -4.20 -10.04 25.55
CA SER A 22 -3.41 -11.13 26.10
C SER A 22 -1.91 -10.90 25.87
N LEU A 23 -1.08 -11.39 26.80
CA LEU A 23 0.38 -11.27 26.68
C LEU A 23 0.90 -11.88 25.36
N ALA A 24 0.37 -13.04 24.97
CA ALA A 24 0.77 -13.71 23.74
C ALA A 24 0.48 -12.87 22.49
N LEU A 25 -0.73 -12.25 22.42
CA LEU A 25 -1.08 -11.38 21.30
C LEU A 25 -0.22 -10.10 21.30
N ALA A 26 0.01 -9.51 22.47
CA ALA A 26 0.86 -8.34 22.60
C ALA A 26 2.29 -8.61 22.11
N GLN A 27 2.86 -9.77 22.44
CA GLN A 27 4.18 -10.20 21.95
C GLN A 27 4.20 -10.38 20.43
N ALA A 28 3.19 -11.06 19.85
CA ALA A 28 3.08 -11.25 18.41
C ALA A 28 2.98 -9.91 17.67
N ILE A 29 2.18 -8.96 18.16
CA ILE A 29 2.05 -7.63 17.57
C ILE A 29 3.38 -6.86 17.65
N GLN A 30 4.14 -6.98 18.74
CA GLN A 30 5.44 -6.33 18.89
C GLN A 30 6.48 -6.92 17.94
N GLU A 31 6.51 -8.24 17.75
CA GLU A 31 7.39 -8.91 16.79
C GLU A 31 7.08 -8.47 15.36
N ALA A 32 5.81 -8.52 14.95
CA ALA A 32 5.36 -8.03 13.65
C ALA A 32 5.75 -6.56 13.43
N LYS A 33 5.50 -5.70 14.44
CA LYS A 33 5.89 -4.29 14.41
C LYS A 33 7.38 -4.11 14.15
N ALA A 34 8.24 -4.87 14.83
CA ALA A 34 9.68 -4.76 14.69
C ALA A 34 10.14 -5.09 13.25
N ASN A 35 9.59 -6.15 12.65
CA ASN A 35 9.91 -6.55 11.28
C ASN A 35 9.41 -5.52 10.25
N ILE A 36 8.18 -5.02 10.41
CA ILE A 36 7.61 -3.98 9.54
C ILE A 36 8.42 -2.69 9.65
N GLU A 37 8.83 -2.29 10.86
CA GLU A 37 9.70 -1.13 11.05
C GLU A 37 11.05 -1.30 10.37
N ALA A 38 11.69 -2.46 10.51
CA ALA A 38 12.99 -2.73 9.91
C ALA A 38 12.92 -2.60 8.38
N PHE A 39 11.91 -3.21 7.76
CA PHE A 39 11.72 -3.17 6.30
C PHE A 39 11.40 -1.76 5.80
N HIS A 40 10.52 -1.01 6.47
CA HIS A 40 10.16 0.33 6.04
C HIS A 40 11.27 1.36 6.33
N LYS A 41 12.07 1.20 7.38
CA LYS A 41 13.26 2.04 7.62
C LYS A 41 14.29 1.89 6.50
N ALA A 42 14.44 0.69 5.93
CA ALA A 42 15.34 0.44 4.81
C ALA A 42 14.89 1.10 3.49
N GLN A 43 13.63 1.53 3.39
CA GLN A 43 13.09 2.22 2.20
C GLN A 43 13.38 3.74 2.17
N GLN A 44 14.16 4.27 3.10
CA GLN A 44 14.51 5.69 3.08
C GLN A 44 15.25 6.02 1.78
N ASN A 45 14.72 7.03 1.05
CA ASN A 45 15.31 7.47 -0.20
C ASN A 45 16.67 8.12 0.04
N GLN A 46 17.64 7.79 -0.80
CA GLN A 46 18.87 8.57 -0.90
C GLN A 46 18.56 9.98 -1.42
N GLU A 47 19.17 10.98 -0.81
CA GLU A 47 19.10 12.35 -1.32
C GLU A 47 19.86 12.41 -2.66
N ILE A 48 19.28 13.11 -3.63
CA ILE A 48 19.95 13.40 -4.90
C ILE A 48 20.51 14.81 -4.79
N ASP A 49 21.81 14.93 -5.03
CA ASP A 49 22.53 16.18 -5.01
C ASP A 49 23.67 16.13 -6.03
N ILE A 50 23.45 16.74 -7.19
CA ILE A 50 24.38 16.69 -8.32
C ILE A 50 24.59 18.07 -8.94
N GLU A 51 25.79 18.30 -9.47
CA GLU A 51 26.04 19.34 -10.46
C GLU A 51 25.77 18.77 -11.86
N THR A 52 24.79 19.33 -12.57
CA THR A 52 24.50 18.95 -13.95
C THR A 52 25.51 19.54 -14.93
N GLN A 53 26.08 20.68 -14.55
CA GLN A 53 27.28 21.30 -15.13
C GLN A 53 27.87 22.27 -14.08
N ALA A 54 29.12 22.67 -14.29
CA ALA A 54 29.83 23.52 -13.31
C ALA A 54 29.02 24.75 -12.86
N GLY A 55 28.77 24.83 -11.55
CA GLY A 55 28.01 25.90 -10.93
C GLY A 55 26.47 25.77 -11.06
N VAL A 56 25.95 24.62 -11.53
CA VAL A 56 24.50 24.33 -11.59
C VAL A 56 24.18 23.11 -10.74
N ARG A 57 23.74 23.34 -9.51
CA ARG A 57 23.42 22.32 -8.52
C ARG A 57 21.93 22.01 -8.55
N CYS A 58 21.60 20.72 -8.70
CA CYS A 58 20.24 20.20 -8.68
C CYS A 58 20.09 19.17 -7.57
N GLN A 59 19.05 19.33 -6.73
CA GLN A 59 18.81 18.44 -5.60
C GLN A 59 17.36 17.95 -5.59
N VAL A 60 17.14 16.77 -4.99
CA VAL A 60 15.81 16.30 -4.61
C VAL A 60 15.79 16.13 -3.10
N VAL A 61 14.91 16.85 -2.44
CA VAL A 61 14.69 16.75 -1.00
C VAL A 61 13.34 16.09 -0.71
N THR A 62 13.34 15.18 0.25
CA THR A 62 12.13 14.49 0.70
C THR A 62 11.55 15.18 1.93
N ARG A 63 10.23 15.32 1.99
CA ARG A 63 9.50 15.87 3.13
C ARG A 63 8.28 15.01 3.43
N PRO A 64 7.92 14.76 4.70
CA PRO A 64 6.71 14.05 5.06
C PRO A 64 5.46 14.80 4.59
N ILE A 65 4.39 14.04 4.31
CA ILE A 65 3.04 14.59 4.25
C ILE A 65 2.64 14.98 5.68
N SER A 66 2.21 16.21 5.87
CA SER A 66 2.05 16.75 7.23
C SER A 66 0.90 16.09 7.99
N ARG A 67 -0.23 15.83 7.33
CA ARG A 67 -1.47 15.35 7.95
C ARG A 67 -1.99 14.15 7.16
N VAL A 68 -2.04 12.99 7.81
CA VAL A 68 -2.51 11.75 7.18
C VAL A 68 -3.65 11.13 7.97
N GLY A 69 -4.62 10.60 7.24
CA GLY A 69 -5.75 9.86 7.76
C GLY A 69 -5.60 8.37 7.48
N LEU A 70 -5.72 7.55 8.50
CA LEU A 70 -5.69 6.10 8.43
C LEU A 70 -7.10 5.58 8.60
N TYR A 71 -7.62 4.91 7.59
CA TYR A 71 -8.92 4.25 7.67
C TYR A 71 -8.75 2.77 7.95
N ILE A 72 -9.31 2.31 9.05
CA ILE A 72 -9.32 0.89 9.43
C ILE A 72 -10.77 0.39 9.31
N PRO A 73 -11.05 -0.54 8.39
CA PRO A 73 -12.40 -1.04 8.24
C PRO A 73 -12.84 -1.81 9.50
N GLY A 74 -14.14 -1.72 9.80
CA GLY A 74 -14.79 -2.60 10.75
C GLY A 74 -15.45 -3.75 10.01
N GLY A 75 -15.85 -4.76 10.74
CA GLY A 75 -16.54 -5.91 10.16
C GLY A 75 -16.45 -7.15 11.03
N SER A 76 -16.46 -8.32 10.41
CA SER A 76 -16.41 -9.62 11.09
C SER A 76 -15.03 -9.96 11.69
N ALA A 77 -13.98 -9.21 11.33
CA ALA A 77 -12.62 -9.40 11.85
C ALA A 77 -12.01 -8.05 12.23
N PRO A 78 -11.29 -7.97 13.38
CA PRO A 78 -10.54 -6.78 13.79
C PRO A 78 -9.23 -6.71 12.99
N LEU A 79 -9.18 -5.86 11.96
CA LEU A 79 -8.00 -5.72 11.10
C LEU A 79 -6.91 -4.84 11.76
N PHE A 80 -6.43 -5.25 12.94
CA PHE A 80 -5.40 -4.53 13.68
C PHE A 80 -4.03 -4.55 12.97
N SER A 81 -3.75 -5.57 12.16
CA SER A 81 -2.54 -5.62 11.32
C SER A 81 -2.46 -4.44 10.36
N THR A 82 -3.59 -4.00 9.81
CA THR A 82 -3.66 -2.80 8.95
C THR A 82 -3.20 -1.53 9.69
N VAL A 83 -3.40 -1.46 11.01
CA VAL A 83 -2.86 -0.34 11.81
C VAL A 83 -1.33 -0.32 11.76
N LEU A 84 -0.67 -1.49 11.89
CA LEU A 84 0.78 -1.60 11.77
C LEU A 84 1.24 -1.13 10.37
N MET A 85 0.59 -1.64 9.32
CA MET A 85 0.94 -1.38 7.93
C MET A 85 0.81 0.10 7.53
N LEU A 86 -0.07 0.84 8.18
CA LEU A 86 -0.31 2.26 7.90
C LEU A 86 0.44 3.18 8.86
N ALA A 87 0.39 2.91 10.16
CA ALA A 87 0.92 3.82 11.16
C ALA A 87 2.45 3.79 11.22
N ILE A 88 3.07 2.62 11.03
CA ILE A 88 4.53 2.49 11.09
C ILE A 88 5.21 3.33 10.00
N PRO A 89 4.92 3.17 8.69
CA PRO A 89 5.54 4.00 7.67
C PRO A 89 5.17 5.49 7.81
N ALA A 90 3.97 5.84 8.28
CA ALA A 90 3.60 7.22 8.57
C ALA A 90 4.51 7.86 9.65
N LYS A 91 4.81 7.12 10.71
CA LYS A 91 5.72 7.56 11.77
C LYS A 91 7.17 7.65 11.30
N ILE A 92 7.66 6.65 10.56
CA ILE A 92 9.02 6.64 10.01
C ILE A 92 9.23 7.81 9.04
N ALA A 93 8.23 8.12 8.19
CA ALA A 93 8.26 9.27 7.30
C ALA A 93 8.29 10.62 8.04
N GLY A 94 7.83 10.65 9.30
CA GLY A 94 7.77 11.87 10.11
C GLY A 94 6.49 12.69 9.89
N CYS A 95 5.37 12.05 9.53
CA CYS A 95 4.06 12.71 9.46
C CYS A 95 3.71 13.35 10.79
N LYS A 96 3.38 14.67 10.77
CA LYS A 96 3.18 15.45 12.02
C LYS A 96 1.85 15.14 12.70
N LYS A 97 0.81 14.88 11.91
CA LYS A 97 -0.53 14.56 12.40
C LYS A 97 -1.02 13.28 11.74
N ILE A 98 -1.23 12.27 12.56
CA ILE A 98 -1.78 10.98 12.14
C ILE A 98 -3.11 10.81 12.86
N VAL A 99 -4.19 10.69 12.12
CA VAL A 99 -5.52 10.40 12.67
C VAL A 99 -5.99 9.04 12.17
N LEU A 100 -6.70 8.31 13.00
CA LEU A 100 -7.26 7.02 12.66
C LEU A 100 -8.80 7.09 12.74
N CYS A 101 -9.49 6.59 11.73
CA CYS A 101 -10.93 6.40 11.73
C CYS A 101 -11.26 4.92 11.62
N SER A 102 -12.14 4.43 12.49
CA SER A 102 -12.68 3.07 12.41
C SER A 102 -14.15 3.07 12.87
N PRO A 103 -15.03 2.26 12.24
CA PRO A 103 -16.43 2.21 12.65
C PRO A 103 -16.60 1.60 14.03
N PRO A 104 -17.64 2.06 14.80
CA PRO A 104 -17.94 1.50 16.11
C PRO A 104 -18.62 0.12 16.05
N PRO A 105 -18.39 -0.76 17.05
CA PRO A 105 -17.40 -0.62 18.12
C PRO A 105 -15.99 -0.90 17.59
N ILE A 106 -15.01 -0.11 18.04
CA ILE A 106 -13.61 -0.37 17.69
C ILE A 106 -13.09 -1.51 18.59
N ALA A 107 -12.46 -2.50 17.98
CA ALA A 107 -11.89 -3.64 18.70
C ALA A 107 -10.69 -3.22 19.56
N ASP A 108 -10.51 -3.90 20.69
CA ASP A 108 -9.41 -3.62 21.62
C ASP A 108 -8.04 -3.77 20.96
N GLU A 109 -7.89 -4.72 20.05
CA GLU A 109 -6.68 -4.98 19.29
C GLU A 109 -6.30 -3.79 18.40
N ILE A 110 -7.29 -3.12 17.81
CA ILE A 110 -7.07 -1.90 17.00
C ILE A 110 -6.59 -0.75 17.87
N LEU A 111 -7.25 -0.54 19.03
CA LEU A 111 -6.89 0.52 19.98
C LEU A 111 -5.49 0.30 20.57
N TYR A 112 -5.19 -0.93 20.99
CA TYR A 112 -3.87 -1.31 21.47
C TYR A 112 -2.78 -1.08 20.42
N THR A 113 -3.00 -1.56 19.21
CA THR A 113 -2.01 -1.44 18.12
C THR A 113 -1.80 0.02 17.73
N ALA A 114 -2.87 0.82 17.69
CA ALA A 114 -2.78 2.26 17.44
C ALA A 114 -1.94 2.97 18.52
N GLN A 115 -2.18 2.67 19.79
CA GLN A 115 -1.38 3.18 20.91
C GLN A 115 0.10 2.76 20.80
N LEU A 116 0.35 1.48 20.51
CA LEU A 116 1.70 0.93 20.34
C LEU A 116 2.47 1.61 19.19
N CYS A 117 1.75 2.03 18.14
CA CYS A 117 2.31 2.80 17.02
C CYS A 117 2.34 4.31 17.28
N GLY A 118 1.88 4.79 18.44
CA GLY A 118 1.87 6.21 18.80
C GLY A 118 0.83 7.03 18.02
N VAL A 119 -0.29 6.42 17.63
CA VAL A 119 -1.45 7.13 17.06
C VAL A 119 -2.33 7.59 18.21
N GLU A 120 -2.35 8.90 18.44
CA GLU A 120 -3.04 9.49 19.61
C GLU A 120 -4.48 9.94 19.31
N THR A 121 -4.80 10.17 18.05
CA THR A 121 -6.11 10.69 17.64
C THR A 121 -6.89 9.60 16.90
N ILE A 122 -7.90 9.06 17.55
CA ILE A 122 -8.73 7.97 17.03
C ILE A 122 -10.19 8.44 17.03
N TYR A 123 -10.88 8.28 15.91
CA TYR A 123 -12.28 8.62 15.73
C TYR A 123 -13.13 7.37 15.48
N THR A 124 -14.25 7.28 16.19
CA THR A 124 -15.25 6.22 16.07
C THR A 124 -16.23 6.51 14.95
N VAL A 125 -15.72 6.57 13.73
CA VAL A 125 -16.51 6.82 12.52
C VAL A 125 -15.99 5.95 11.38
N GLY A 126 -16.88 5.35 10.60
CA GLY A 126 -16.56 4.45 9.49
C GLY A 126 -17.33 4.76 8.22
N GLY A 127 -17.07 3.98 7.17
CA GLY A 127 -17.70 4.12 5.87
C GLY A 127 -17.31 5.39 5.10
N ALA A 128 -18.09 5.74 4.09
CA ALA A 128 -17.88 6.93 3.28
C ALA A 128 -17.82 8.22 4.12
N GLN A 129 -18.59 8.28 5.22
CA GLN A 129 -18.63 9.41 6.13
C GLN A 129 -17.26 9.70 6.76
N ALA A 130 -16.51 8.67 7.13
CA ALA A 130 -15.17 8.83 7.68
C ALA A 130 -14.20 9.43 6.65
N ILE A 131 -14.30 8.97 5.40
CA ILE A 131 -13.46 9.46 4.28
C ILE A 131 -13.75 10.95 4.03
N PHE A 132 -15.03 11.33 3.90
CA PHE A 132 -15.39 12.73 3.69
C PHE A 132 -15.08 13.61 4.90
N ALA A 133 -15.27 13.10 6.13
CA ALA A 133 -14.91 13.83 7.35
C ALA A 133 -13.40 14.12 7.42
N MET A 134 -12.57 13.15 7.11
CA MET A 134 -11.10 13.35 7.04
C MET A 134 -10.71 14.29 5.89
N ALA A 135 -11.35 14.19 4.73
CA ALA A 135 -11.01 15.00 3.56
C ALA A 135 -11.40 16.47 3.71
N GLN A 136 -12.59 16.75 4.25
CA GLN A 136 -13.12 18.11 4.37
C GLN A 136 -12.74 18.77 5.70
N GLY A 137 -12.59 17.97 6.74
CA GLY A 137 -12.59 18.41 8.12
C GLY A 137 -14.03 18.67 8.61
N THR A 138 -14.24 18.49 9.89
CA THR A 138 -15.49 18.84 10.60
C THR A 138 -15.12 19.51 11.92
N GLU A 139 -16.11 19.90 12.72
CA GLU A 139 -15.86 20.43 14.08
C GLU A 139 -15.05 19.44 14.94
N THR A 140 -15.24 18.12 14.72
CA THR A 140 -14.60 17.06 15.52
C THR A 140 -13.44 16.40 14.78
N VAL A 141 -13.65 16.00 13.52
CA VAL A 141 -12.64 15.25 12.75
C VAL A 141 -11.71 16.22 12.03
N ALA A 142 -10.44 16.12 12.33
CA ALA A 142 -9.45 16.99 11.72
C ALA A 142 -9.25 16.69 10.23
N LYS A 143 -9.16 17.75 9.41
CA LYS A 143 -8.81 17.64 7.99
C LYS A 143 -7.40 17.08 7.80
N VAL A 144 -7.25 16.18 6.81
CA VAL A 144 -5.97 15.57 6.41
C VAL A 144 -5.62 15.89 4.96
N ASP A 145 -4.38 15.66 4.59
CA ASP A 145 -3.85 15.94 3.25
C ASP A 145 -3.87 14.67 2.36
N LYS A 146 -3.76 13.48 2.98
CA LYS A 146 -3.83 12.19 2.28
C LYS A 146 -4.51 11.14 3.17
N ILE A 147 -5.32 10.27 2.58
CA ILE A 147 -6.05 9.20 3.25
C ILE A 147 -5.52 7.85 2.79
N PHE A 148 -5.28 6.96 3.75
CA PHE A 148 -4.76 5.62 3.55
C PHE A 148 -5.70 4.59 4.16
N GLY A 149 -5.68 3.39 3.60
CA GLY A 149 -6.35 2.22 4.16
C GLY A 149 -7.37 1.59 3.22
N PRO A 150 -7.57 0.27 3.37
CA PRO A 150 -8.52 -0.51 2.59
C PRO A 150 -9.96 -0.21 3.00
N GLY A 151 -10.92 -0.60 2.18
CA GLY A 151 -12.34 -0.46 2.49
C GLY A 151 -13.23 -1.14 1.47
N ASN A 152 -14.52 -1.23 1.78
CA ASN A 152 -15.51 -1.74 0.86
C ASN A 152 -15.77 -0.78 -0.32
N ALA A 153 -16.61 -1.18 -1.27
CA ALA A 153 -16.92 -0.39 -2.46
C ALA A 153 -17.37 1.06 -2.16
N PHE A 154 -18.11 1.29 -1.05
CA PHE A 154 -18.53 2.64 -0.66
C PHE A 154 -17.36 3.50 -0.16
N VAL A 155 -16.42 2.90 0.57
CA VAL A 155 -15.20 3.58 1.04
C VAL A 155 -14.28 3.87 -0.15
N THR A 156 -14.11 2.92 -1.05
CA THR A 156 -13.31 3.08 -2.26
C THR A 156 -13.87 4.19 -3.15
N GLU A 157 -15.19 4.22 -3.36
CA GLU A 157 -15.83 5.26 -4.14
C GLU A 157 -15.70 6.64 -3.46
N ALA A 158 -15.88 6.71 -2.14
CA ALA A 158 -15.66 7.94 -1.39
C ALA A 158 -14.21 8.45 -1.52
N LYS A 159 -13.21 7.54 -1.46
CA LYS A 159 -11.80 7.86 -1.70
C LYS A 159 -11.59 8.45 -3.11
N ARG A 160 -12.20 7.89 -4.13
CA ARG A 160 -12.14 8.44 -5.50
C ARG A 160 -12.71 9.85 -5.59
N GLN A 161 -13.84 10.09 -4.95
CA GLN A 161 -14.52 11.40 -4.99
C GLN A 161 -13.74 12.49 -4.26
N VAL A 162 -13.12 12.19 -3.10
CA VAL A 162 -12.38 13.22 -2.35
C VAL A 162 -11.10 13.67 -3.06
N VAL A 163 -10.56 12.90 -3.99
CA VAL A 163 -9.43 13.33 -4.84
C VAL A 163 -9.80 14.58 -5.64
N GLN A 164 -11.05 14.68 -6.11
CA GLN A 164 -11.51 15.85 -6.85
C GLN A 164 -11.57 17.14 -5.99
N SER A 165 -11.63 17.00 -4.67
CA SER A 165 -11.59 18.13 -3.72
C SER A 165 -10.18 18.40 -3.16
N GLY A 166 -9.15 17.77 -3.71
CA GLY A 166 -7.74 18.03 -3.39
C GLY A 166 -7.18 17.22 -2.22
N THR A 167 -7.89 16.20 -1.73
CA THR A 167 -7.34 15.26 -0.75
C THR A 167 -6.78 14.03 -1.48
N ALA A 168 -5.49 13.75 -1.33
CA ALA A 168 -4.87 12.59 -1.94
C ALA A 168 -5.31 11.27 -1.27
N ILE A 169 -5.18 10.17 -2.00
CA ILE A 169 -5.39 8.80 -1.47
C ILE A 169 -4.15 7.94 -1.74
N ASP A 170 -4.05 6.80 -1.06
CA ASP A 170 -3.01 5.79 -1.31
C ASP A 170 -3.13 5.22 -2.73
N MET A 171 -4.15 4.40 -2.96
CA MET A 171 -4.41 3.75 -4.24
C MET A 171 -5.90 3.40 -4.40
N PRO A 172 -6.39 3.19 -5.63
CA PRO A 172 -7.64 2.50 -5.86
C PRO A 172 -7.47 1.03 -5.45
N ALA A 173 -8.47 0.46 -4.78
CA ALA A 173 -8.49 -0.94 -4.43
C ALA A 173 -9.89 -1.52 -4.69
N GLY A 174 -9.94 -2.77 -5.10
CA GLY A 174 -11.13 -3.59 -5.22
C GLY A 174 -11.10 -4.75 -4.23
N PRO A 175 -11.86 -5.83 -4.49
CA PRO A 175 -11.76 -7.08 -3.76
C PRO A 175 -10.35 -7.68 -3.79
N SER A 176 -10.02 -8.46 -2.78
CA SER A 176 -8.72 -9.09 -2.64
C SER A 176 -8.50 -10.22 -3.65
N GLU A 177 -7.26 -10.38 -4.09
CA GLU A 177 -6.86 -11.28 -5.16
C GLU A 177 -5.58 -12.04 -4.83
N VAL A 178 -5.51 -13.33 -5.23
CA VAL A 178 -4.26 -14.08 -5.27
C VAL A 178 -4.13 -14.85 -6.59
N LEU A 179 -2.93 -14.85 -7.15
CA LEU A 179 -2.56 -15.74 -8.24
C LEU A 179 -1.37 -16.58 -7.79
N VAL A 180 -1.52 -17.91 -7.94
CA VAL A 180 -0.45 -18.87 -7.67
C VAL A 180 0.06 -19.43 -9.00
N ILE A 181 1.38 -19.32 -9.25
CA ILE A 181 2.06 -20.07 -10.32
C ILE A 181 2.69 -21.30 -9.68
N ALA A 182 2.38 -22.48 -10.20
CA ALA A 182 2.89 -23.75 -9.65
C ALA A 182 3.33 -24.72 -10.74
N ASP A 183 4.45 -25.41 -10.52
CA ASP A 183 4.89 -26.55 -11.35
C ASP A 183 4.64 -27.89 -10.64
N GLU A 184 5.10 -29.00 -11.21
CA GLU A 184 4.93 -30.35 -10.68
C GLU A 184 5.58 -30.59 -9.32
N THR A 185 6.44 -29.70 -8.86
CA THR A 185 7.14 -29.81 -7.56
C THR A 185 6.34 -29.20 -6.41
N ALA A 186 5.27 -28.45 -6.72
CA ALA A 186 4.42 -27.81 -5.72
C ALA A 186 3.61 -28.83 -4.94
N ASP A 187 3.41 -28.56 -3.65
CA ASP A 187 2.49 -29.34 -2.81
C ASP A 187 1.05 -28.86 -3.00
N PRO A 188 0.12 -29.71 -3.46
CA PRO A 188 -1.27 -29.32 -3.68
C PRO A 188 -2.00 -28.86 -2.40
N GLU A 189 -1.58 -29.33 -1.22
CA GLU A 189 -2.14 -28.87 0.06
C GLU A 189 -1.71 -27.42 0.36
N PHE A 190 -0.47 -27.06 0.05
CA PHE A 190 0.01 -25.68 0.23
C PHE A 190 -0.67 -24.74 -0.76
N VAL A 191 -0.73 -25.12 -2.04
CA VAL A 191 -1.43 -24.32 -3.06
C VAL A 191 -2.90 -24.11 -2.68
N ALA A 192 -3.59 -25.17 -2.23
CA ALA A 192 -4.98 -25.08 -1.78
C ALA A 192 -5.14 -24.14 -0.58
N SER A 193 -4.23 -24.19 0.40
CA SER A 193 -4.28 -23.31 1.58
C SER A 193 -4.05 -21.85 1.22
N ASP A 194 -3.13 -21.57 0.28
CA ASP A 194 -2.87 -20.21 -0.20
C ASP A 194 -4.07 -19.64 -0.97
N LEU A 195 -4.73 -20.43 -1.80
CA LEU A 195 -5.95 -20.00 -2.49
C LEU A 195 -7.11 -19.75 -1.50
N LEU A 196 -7.24 -20.59 -0.48
CA LEU A 196 -8.31 -20.47 0.52
C LEU A 196 -8.08 -19.32 1.49
N SER A 197 -6.83 -18.99 1.84
CA SER A 197 -6.52 -17.84 2.70
C SER A 197 -7.04 -16.54 2.10
N GLN A 198 -6.96 -16.40 0.78
CA GLN A 198 -7.49 -15.23 0.09
C GLN A 198 -8.99 -15.33 -0.17
N ALA A 199 -9.51 -16.52 -0.49
CA ALA A 199 -10.93 -16.71 -0.73
C ALA A 199 -11.82 -16.40 0.50
N GLU A 200 -11.31 -16.58 1.72
CA GLU A 200 -12.07 -16.28 2.94
C GLU A 200 -12.18 -14.80 3.27
N HIS A 201 -11.41 -13.89 2.61
CA HIS A 201 -11.48 -12.46 2.85
C HIS A 201 -12.85 -11.88 2.49
N GLY A 202 -13.41 -12.24 1.35
CA GLY A 202 -14.70 -11.75 0.88
C GLY A 202 -15.33 -12.63 -0.18
N ALA A 203 -16.65 -12.57 -0.29
CA ALA A 203 -17.38 -13.33 -1.32
C ALA A 203 -17.06 -12.89 -2.76
N ASP A 204 -16.49 -11.71 -2.91
CA ASP A 204 -16.05 -11.06 -4.14
C ASP A 204 -14.54 -11.20 -4.39
N SER A 205 -13.79 -11.85 -3.48
CA SER A 205 -12.37 -12.18 -3.69
C SER A 205 -12.21 -13.12 -4.88
N GLN A 206 -11.08 -13.00 -5.60
CA GLN A 206 -10.76 -13.86 -6.73
C GLN A 206 -9.43 -14.58 -6.50
N VAL A 207 -9.43 -15.90 -6.68
CA VAL A 207 -8.23 -16.73 -6.54
C VAL A 207 -7.96 -17.49 -7.84
N ILE A 208 -6.70 -17.48 -8.28
CA ILE A 208 -6.30 -18.07 -9.56
C ILE A 208 -5.12 -19.01 -9.33
N LEU A 209 -5.22 -20.21 -9.88
CA LEU A 209 -4.06 -21.09 -10.04
C LEU A 209 -3.67 -21.13 -11.52
N VAL A 210 -2.40 -20.91 -11.81
CA VAL A 210 -1.80 -21.16 -13.13
C VAL A 210 -0.73 -22.21 -12.94
N THR A 211 -0.93 -23.38 -13.55
CA THR A 211 0.02 -24.49 -13.42
C THR A 211 0.35 -25.12 -14.77
N THR A 212 1.55 -25.66 -14.89
CA THR A 212 1.97 -26.44 -16.07
C THR A 212 1.62 -27.92 -15.94
N ASN A 213 1.01 -28.35 -14.82
CA ASN A 213 0.73 -29.75 -14.52
C ASN A 213 -0.76 -29.98 -14.22
N ALA A 214 -1.46 -30.64 -15.14
CA ALA A 214 -2.88 -30.96 -14.99
C ALA A 214 -3.19 -31.88 -13.80
N GLN A 215 -2.25 -32.75 -13.39
CA GLN A 215 -2.42 -33.62 -12.23
C GLN A 215 -2.36 -32.79 -10.94
N LEU A 216 -1.44 -31.83 -10.83
CA LEU A 216 -1.39 -30.89 -9.71
C LEU A 216 -2.69 -30.09 -9.60
N ALA A 217 -3.24 -29.61 -10.72
CA ALA A 217 -4.53 -28.91 -10.73
C ALA A 217 -5.64 -29.76 -10.11
N ALA A 218 -5.80 -31.01 -10.55
CA ALA A 218 -6.80 -31.92 -10.03
C ALA A 218 -6.60 -32.26 -8.53
N GLN A 219 -5.35 -32.42 -8.10
CA GLN A 219 -5.01 -32.63 -6.70
C GLN A 219 -5.31 -31.43 -5.83
N THR A 220 -5.04 -30.22 -6.34
CA THR A 220 -5.34 -28.95 -5.67
C THR A 220 -6.85 -28.76 -5.51
N GLU A 221 -7.67 -29.07 -6.54
CA GLU A 221 -9.14 -29.03 -6.40
C GLU A 221 -9.64 -29.95 -5.29
N GLN A 222 -9.09 -31.18 -5.20
CA GLN A 222 -9.44 -32.10 -4.12
C GLN A 222 -8.98 -31.57 -2.74
N ALA A 223 -7.82 -30.97 -2.66
CA ALA A 223 -7.32 -30.36 -1.42
C ALA A 223 -8.20 -29.18 -1.00
N ILE A 224 -8.58 -28.30 -1.94
CA ILE A 224 -9.53 -27.21 -1.69
C ILE A 224 -10.84 -27.75 -1.10
N ALA A 225 -11.44 -28.78 -1.70
CA ALA A 225 -12.68 -29.33 -1.21
C ALA A 225 -12.57 -29.88 0.23
N ARG A 226 -11.44 -30.55 0.56
CA ARG A 226 -11.19 -31.07 1.91
C ARG A 226 -10.95 -29.96 2.95
N GLN A 227 -10.16 -28.94 2.58
CA GLN A 227 -9.81 -27.84 3.47
C GLN A 227 -11.00 -26.90 3.69
N LEU A 228 -11.73 -26.54 2.63
CA LEU A 228 -12.92 -25.70 2.67
C LEU A 228 -13.96 -26.21 3.67
N ALA A 229 -14.18 -27.54 3.72
CA ALA A 229 -15.15 -28.14 4.64
C ALA A 229 -14.82 -27.93 6.14
N ARG A 230 -13.60 -27.49 6.45
CA ARG A 230 -13.12 -27.24 7.83
C ARG A 230 -13.01 -25.76 8.18
N LEU A 231 -13.19 -24.87 7.21
CA LEU A 231 -13.05 -23.43 7.43
C LEU A 231 -14.27 -22.86 8.14
N PRO A 232 -14.09 -22.03 9.19
CA PRO A 232 -15.21 -21.31 9.80
C PRO A 232 -15.95 -20.38 8.81
N ARG A 233 -15.24 -19.85 7.80
CA ARG A 233 -15.78 -18.96 6.76
C ARG A 233 -16.02 -19.68 5.43
N ALA A 234 -16.31 -20.98 5.45
CA ALA A 234 -16.51 -21.81 4.26
C ALA A 234 -17.55 -21.25 3.28
N GLU A 235 -18.64 -20.64 3.77
CA GLU A 235 -19.67 -20.04 2.91
C GLU A 235 -19.10 -18.84 2.10
N THR A 236 -18.31 -17.99 2.73
CA THR A 236 -17.65 -16.86 2.07
C THR A 236 -16.67 -17.33 1.02
N ALA A 237 -15.76 -18.23 1.41
CA ALA A 237 -14.76 -18.79 0.51
C ALA A 237 -15.40 -19.55 -0.66
N SER A 238 -16.49 -20.28 -0.45
CA SER A 238 -17.22 -20.98 -1.52
C SER A 238 -17.76 -20.01 -2.57
N LYS A 239 -18.25 -18.83 -2.16
CA LYS A 239 -18.72 -17.80 -3.11
C LYS A 239 -17.57 -17.24 -3.94
N ALA A 240 -16.42 -16.96 -3.31
CA ALA A 240 -15.20 -16.52 -4.00
C ALA A 240 -14.71 -17.57 -5.02
N LEU A 241 -14.69 -18.84 -4.66
CA LEU A 241 -14.32 -19.94 -5.54
C LEU A 241 -15.23 -20.07 -6.77
N GLY A 242 -16.49 -19.65 -6.67
CA GLY A 242 -17.46 -19.70 -7.77
C GLY A 242 -17.06 -18.87 -9.01
N HIS A 243 -16.25 -17.84 -8.85
CA HIS A 243 -15.72 -17.02 -9.95
C HIS A 243 -14.18 -17.06 -10.07
N SER A 244 -13.56 -17.97 -9.34
CA SER A 244 -12.13 -18.26 -9.43
C SER A 244 -11.82 -19.23 -10.58
N ARG A 245 -10.54 -19.37 -10.95
CA ARG A 245 -10.14 -20.16 -12.12
C ARG A 245 -8.84 -20.91 -11.88
N ILE A 246 -8.73 -22.07 -12.55
CA ILE A 246 -7.48 -22.81 -12.73
C ILE A 246 -7.14 -22.80 -14.22
N PHE A 247 -5.94 -22.38 -14.55
CA PHE A 247 -5.38 -22.39 -15.89
C PHE A 247 -4.28 -23.44 -16.00
N ILE A 248 -4.36 -24.28 -17.04
CA ILE A 248 -3.26 -25.18 -17.41
C ILE A 248 -2.45 -24.48 -18.49
N ALA A 249 -1.25 -24.04 -18.15
CA ALA A 249 -0.32 -23.38 -19.06
C ALA A 249 0.59 -24.39 -19.75
N GLU A 250 0.99 -24.13 -20.98
CA GLU A 250 1.92 -24.97 -21.74
C GLU A 250 3.38 -24.86 -21.23
N SER A 251 3.70 -23.77 -20.54
CA SER A 251 5.03 -23.50 -20.00
C SER A 251 4.97 -22.47 -18.85
N LEU A 252 6.06 -22.39 -18.07
CA LEU A 252 6.20 -21.33 -17.06
C LEU A 252 6.24 -19.95 -17.69
N ALA A 253 6.79 -19.78 -18.91
CA ALA A 253 6.76 -18.50 -19.63
C ALA A 253 5.32 -18.06 -19.94
N GLN A 254 4.43 -18.98 -20.34
CA GLN A 254 3.01 -18.68 -20.51
C GLN A 254 2.33 -18.35 -19.18
N ALA A 255 2.68 -19.07 -18.11
CA ALA A 255 2.16 -18.77 -16.77
C ALA A 255 2.55 -17.35 -16.31
N VAL A 256 3.78 -16.93 -16.54
CA VAL A 256 4.26 -15.57 -16.28
C VAL A 256 3.51 -14.55 -17.14
N ALA A 257 3.29 -14.83 -18.43
CA ALA A 257 2.53 -13.93 -19.30
C ALA A 257 1.08 -13.75 -18.82
N ILE A 258 0.41 -14.83 -18.39
CA ILE A 258 -0.93 -14.78 -17.79
C ILE A 258 -0.91 -13.93 -16.51
N SER A 259 0.08 -14.13 -15.63
CA SER A 259 0.23 -13.36 -14.41
C SER A 259 0.44 -11.87 -14.67
N ASN A 260 1.33 -11.51 -15.60
CA ASN A 260 1.59 -10.11 -15.95
C ASN A 260 0.36 -9.43 -16.57
N GLU A 261 -0.44 -10.16 -17.35
CA GLU A 261 -1.69 -9.61 -17.91
C GLU A 261 -2.76 -9.45 -16.83
N TYR A 262 -2.91 -10.43 -15.95
CA TYR A 262 -3.85 -10.35 -14.82
C TYR A 262 -3.44 -9.26 -13.82
N ALA A 263 -2.14 -9.13 -13.56
CA ALA A 263 -1.55 -8.14 -12.65
C ALA A 263 -2.12 -8.26 -11.21
N PRO A 264 -1.85 -9.39 -10.52
CA PRO A 264 -2.48 -9.74 -9.25
C PRO A 264 -2.04 -8.83 -8.10
N GLU A 265 -2.88 -8.73 -7.09
CA GLU A 265 -2.53 -8.18 -5.77
C GLU A 265 -1.41 -8.99 -5.13
N HIS A 266 -1.66 -10.28 -4.91
CA HIS A 266 -0.69 -11.24 -4.37
C HIS A 266 -0.29 -12.24 -5.45
N LEU A 267 1.01 -12.43 -5.64
CA LEU A 267 1.57 -13.42 -6.56
C LEU A 267 2.43 -14.41 -5.78
N ILE A 268 2.01 -15.68 -5.74
CA ILE A 268 2.77 -16.76 -5.10
C ILE A 268 3.40 -17.64 -6.18
N ILE A 269 4.69 -17.93 -6.07
CA ILE A 269 5.44 -18.75 -7.00
C ILE A 269 5.85 -20.03 -6.30
N GLN A 270 5.15 -21.12 -6.56
CA GLN A 270 5.45 -22.45 -6.04
C GLN A 270 6.04 -23.35 -7.14
N THR A 271 7.24 -23.01 -7.59
CA THR A 271 8.00 -23.77 -8.59
C THR A 271 9.35 -24.19 -8.03
N GLN A 272 9.96 -25.21 -8.64
CA GLN A 272 11.26 -25.71 -8.24
C GLN A 272 12.32 -24.59 -8.12
N ASN A 273 12.27 -23.61 -9.02
CA ASN A 273 13.19 -22.47 -9.01
C ASN A 273 12.43 -21.15 -9.09
N ALA A 274 11.65 -20.85 -8.04
CA ALA A 274 10.77 -19.69 -8.00
C ALA A 274 11.49 -18.35 -8.30
N ARG A 275 12.72 -18.18 -7.78
CA ARG A 275 13.49 -16.94 -7.96
C ARG A 275 13.92 -16.70 -9.39
N ALA A 276 14.04 -17.73 -10.21
CA ALA A 276 14.42 -17.59 -11.61
C ALA A 276 13.35 -16.87 -12.44
N LEU A 277 12.09 -16.88 -12.03
CA LEU A 277 11.00 -16.19 -12.71
C LEU A 277 10.93 -14.69 -12.38
N LEU A 278 11.56 -14.26 -11.28
CA LEU A 278 11.43 -12.88 -10.78
C LEU A 278 11.80 -11.80 -11.82
N PRO A 279 12.83 -11.97 -12.69
CA PRO A 279 13.15 -10.95 -13.71
C PRO A 279 12.10 -10.79 -14.81
N GLU A 280 11.18 -11.74 -14.97
CA GLU A 280 10.15 -11.74 -16.01
C GLU A 280 8.77 -11.29 -15.47
N LEU A 281 8.68 -11.03 -14.15
CA LEU A 281 7.46 -10.61 -13.48
C LEU A 281 7.40 -9.08 -13.42
N ASP A 282 6.53 -8.49 -14.22
CA ASP A 282 6.38 -7.04 -14.33
C ASP A 282 5.32 -6.48 -13.38
N ASN A 283 4.25 -7.25 -13.11
CA ASN A 283 3.05 -6.74 -12.47
C ASN A 283 2.60 -7.65 -11.32
N ALA A 284 2.81 -7.21 -10.09
CA ALA A 284 2.21 -7.78 -8.87
C ALA A 284 2.27 -6.76 -7.74
N GLY A 285 1.31 -6.80 -6.82
CA GLY A 285 1.36 -5.98 -5.60
C GLY A 285 2.43 -6.46 -4.63
N SER A 286 2.48 -7.79 -4.40
CA SER A 286 3.53 -8.46 -3.63
C SER A 286 3.83 -9.83 -4.23
N ILE A 287 5.11 -10.26 -4.19
CA ILE A 287 5.56 -11.54 -4.75
C ILE A 287 6.13 -12.41 -3.63
N PHE A 288 5.64 -13.65 -3.54
CA PHE A 288 6.02 -14.64 -2.54
C PHE A 288 6.71 -15.82 -3.23
N LEU A 289 7.95 -16.12 -2.87
CA LEU A 289 8.77 -17.08 -3.58
C LEU A 289 8.98 -18.37 -2.76
N GLY A 290 8.54 -19.49 -3.33
CA GLY A 290 8.74 -20.82 -2.78
C GLY A 290 7.66 -21.30 -1.82
N ALA A 291 7.68 -22.59 -1.52
CA ALA A 291 6.66 -23.31 -0.77
C ALA A 291 6.45 -22.81 0.69
N TYR A 292 7.42 -22.12 1.27
CA TYR A 292 7.38 -21.62 2.64
C TYR A 292 7.12 -20.11 2.73
N SER A 293 6.61 -19.51 1.67
CA SER A 293 6.32 -18.09 1.59
C SER A 293 4.83 -17.86 1.28
N PRO A 294 3.89 -18.29 2.16
CA PRO A 294 2.48 -17.98 1.96
C PRO A 294 2.24 -16.48 2.14
N GLU A 295 1.18 -15.94 1.52
CA GLU A 295 0.82 -14.53 1.63
C GLU A 295 0.63 -14.07 3.08
N SER A 296 0.05 -14.93 3.94
CA SER A 296 -0.19 -14.61 5.34
C SER A 296 1.06 -14.24 6.14
N MET A 297 2.25 -14.72 5.73
CA MET A 297 3.50 -14.24 6.34
C MET A 297 3.76 -12.76 6.03
N GLY A 298 3.49 -12.32 4.80
CA GLY A 298 3.57 -10.93 4.39
C GLY A 298 2.47 -10.07 5.02
N ASP A 299 1.27 -10.60 5.09
CA ASP A 299 0.10 -9.89 5.61
C ASP A 299 0.23 -9.55 7.10
N TYR A 300 0.95 -10.36 7.86
CA TYR A 300 1.02 -10.16 9.31
C TYR A 300 2.40 -9.76 9.83
N ALA A 301 3.49 -10.40 9.40
CA ALA A 301 4.69 -10.35 10.21
C ALA A 301 6.04 -10.28 9.49
N SER A 302 6.16 -10.64 8.20
CA SER A 302 7.46 -10.70 7.53
C SER A 302 8.12 -9.33 7.31
N GLY A 303 7.34 -8.26 7.31
CA GLY A 303 7.83 -6.88 7.17
C GLY A 303 7.32 -6.14 5.94
N THR A 304 6.90 -6.84 4.88
CA THR A 304 6.28 -6.23 3.70
C THR A 304 4.91 -5.64 4.04
N ASN A 305 4.40 -4.76 3.19
CA ASN A 305 3.12 -4.10 3.43
C ASN A 305 2.00 -4.83 2.70
N HIS A 306 0.89 -5.08 3.38
CA HIS A 306 -0.27 -5.76 2.81
C HIS A 306 -1.31 -4.82 2.17
N VAL A 307 -1.08 -3.51 2.19
CA VAL A 307 -1.93 -2.56 1.48
C VAL A 307 -1.44 -2.49 0.04
N LEU A 308 -2.12 -3.20 -0.82
CA LEU A 308 -1.70 -3.49 -2.19
C LEU A 308 -2.76 -3.02 -3.20
N PRO A 309 -2.35 -2.64 -4.40
CA PRO A 309 -3.29 -2.39 -5.49
C PRO A 309 -3.89 -3.71 -5.98
N THR A 310 -5.19 -3.69 -6.33
CA THR A 310 -5.95 -4.82 -6.87
C THR A 310 -6.53 -4.46 -8.23
N TYR A 311 -7.27 -5.35 -8.89
CA TYR A 311 -7.98 -5.08 -10.14
C TYR A 311 -7.09 -4.60 -11.28
N GLY A 312 -5.89 -5.18 -11.39
CA GLY A 312 -4.92 -4.82 -12.41
C GLY A 312 -4.23 -3.47 -12.18
N TYR A 313 -4.52 -2.79 -11.08
CA TYR A 313 -3.86 -1.52 -10.75
C TYR A 313 -2.37 -1.69 -10.43
N THR A 314 -1.89 -2.92 -10.20
CA THR A 314 -0.45 -3.21 -10.05
C THR A 314 0.36 -2.85 -11.31
N LYS A 315 -0.29 -2.67 -12.46
CA LYS A 315 0.33 -2.14 -13.70
C LYS A 315 0.80 -0.67 -13.54
N THR A 316 0.27 0.07 -12.56
CA THR A 316 0.52 1.52 -12.42
C THR A 316 0.73 1.99 -10.99
N TYR A 317 0.35 1.20 -10.00
CA TYR A 317 0.51 1.51 -8.58
C TYR A 317 1.40 0.47 -7.91
N SER A 318 2.20 0.92 -6.98
CA SER A 318 3.05 0.07 -6.14
C SER A 318 2.32 -0.35 -4.86
N SER A 319 2.83 -1.40 -4.19
CA SER A 319 2.52 -1.65 -2.78
C SER A 319 2.81 -0.43 -1.93
N LEU A 320 2.03 -0.25 -0.86
CA LEU A 320 2.23 0.85 0.07
C LEU A 320 3.62 0.78 0.70
N GLY A 321 4.32 1.90 0.65
CA GLY A 321 5.66 2.01 1.21
C GLY A 321 5.92 3.37 1.84
N LEU A 322 7.15 3.58 2.30
CA LEU A 322 7.55 4.83 2.95
C LEU A 322 7.38 6.06 2.04
N ALA A 323 7.59 5.87 0.74
CA ALA A 323 7.45 6.93 -0.26
C ALA A 323 6.03 7.51 -0.33
N ASP A 324 5.00 6.71 -0.03
CA ASP A 324 3.60 7.14 -0.07
C ASP A 324 3.24 8.16 1.00
N PHE A 325 3.99 8.17 2.10
CA PHE A 325 3.84 9.11 3.21
C PHE A 325 4.72 10.35 3.07
N SER A 326 5.40 10.47 1.95
CA SER A 326 6.37 11.53 1.67
C SER A 326 6.09 12.21 0.32
N LYS A 327 6.61 13.41 0.16
CA LYS A 327 6.64 14.12 -1.11
C LYS A 327 8.04 14.61 -1.39
N ARG A 328 8.41 14.65 -2.67
CA ARG A 328 9.71 15.15 -3.13
C ARG A 328 9.57 16.54 -3.69
N MET A 329 10.57 17.37 -3.44
CA MET A 329 10.70 18.70 -4.03
C MET A 329 12.07 18.81 -4.70
N THR A 330 12.11 19.40 -5.87
CA THR A 330 13.36 19.77 -6.52
C THR A 330 13.87 21.09 -5.98
N VAL A 331 15.18 21.19 -5.83
CA VAL A 331 15.89 22.42 -5.48
C VAL A 331 16.95 22.64 -6.54
N GLN A 332 17.07 23.88 -7.03
CA GLN A 332 18.15 24.27 -7.90
C GLN A 332 18.85 25.51 -7.34
N GLU A 333 20.17 25.52 -7.46
CA GLU A 333 21.03 26.64 -7.06
C GLU A 333 22.07 26.82 -8.15
N LEU A 334 22.19 28.08 -8.64
CA LEU A 334 23.17 28.43 -9.65
C LEU A 334 24.15 29.45 -9.10
N SER A 335 25.45 29.21 -9.30
CA SER A 335 26.44 30.24 -9.15
C SER A 335 26.35 31.26 -10.30
N PRO A 336 26.91 32.48 -10.16
CA PRO A 336 26.97 33.44 -11.26
C PRO A 336 27.61 32.86 -12.53
N GLU A 337 28.61 32.01 -12.40
CA GLU A 337 29.30 31.37 -13.52
C GLU A 337 28.38 30.30 -14.17
N GLY A 338 27.77 29.42 -13.37
CA GLY A 338 26.80 28.43 -13.86
C GLY A 338 25.61 29.09 -14.55
N PHE A 339 25.15 30.23 -14.03
CA PHE A 339 24.10 31.01 -14.65
C PHE A 339 24.54 31.52 -16.05
N LYS A 340 25.74 32.14 -16.16
CA LYS A 340 26.27 32.62 -17.44
C LYS A 340 26.36 31.51 -18.49
N ASN A 341 26.81 30.32 -18.06
CA ASN A 341 26.97 29.16 -18.94
C ASN A 341 25.63 28.67 -19.53
N LEU A 342 24.54 28.76 -18.77
CA LEU A 342 23.21 28.35 -19.20
C LEU A 342 22.35 29.41 -19.87
N ALA A 343 22.66 30.66 -19.64
CA ALA A 343 21.80 31.80 -20.02
C ALA A 343 21.40 31.79 -21.49
N LYS A 344 22.36 31.59 -22.41
CA LYS A 344 22.08 31.56 -23.85
C LYS A 344 21.15 30.42 -24.26
N THR A 345 21.29 29.25 -23.63
CA THR A 345 20.41 28.09 -23.88
C THR A 345 18.98 28.43 -23.48
N VAL A 346 18.78 28.98 -22.29
CA VAL A 346 17.46 29.33 -21.78
C VAL A 346 16.82 30.46 -22.62
N GLU A 347 17.60 31.48 -23.00
CA GLU A 347 17.12 32.57 -23.88
C GLU A 347 16.64 32.04 -25.23
N ALA A 348 17.42 31.15 -25.88
CA ALA A 348 17.05 30.56 -27.16
C ALA A 348 15.78 29.70 -27.08
N MET A 349 15.66 28.88 -26.02
CA MET A 349 14.46 28.02 -25.84
C MET A 349 13.22 28.88 -25.54
N ALA A 350 13.31 29.83 -24.63
CA ALA A 350 12.20 30.71 -24.29
C ALA A 350 11.73 31.57 -25.47
N GLU A 351 12.65 31.98 -26.37
CA GLU A 351 12.32 32.71 -27.60
C GLU A 351 11.46 31.84 -28.54
N VAL A 352 11.86 30.59 -28.78
CA VAL A 352 11.11 29.68 -29.66
C VAL A 352 9.73 29.35 -29.08
N GLU A 353 9.62 29.24 -27.75
CA GLU A 353 8.34 29.03 -27.06
C GLU A 353 7.49 30.32 -26.96
N GLN A 354 7.99 31.46 -27.44
CA GLN A 354 7.35 32.79 -27.36
C GLN A 354 7.03 33.21 -25.92
N LEU A 355 7.91 32.81 -24.96
CA LEU A 355 7.80 33.15 -23.55
C LEU A 355 8.75 34.29 -23.20
N ASP A 356 8.46 35.52 -23.69
CA ASP A 356 9.32 36.69 -23.55
C ASP A 356 9.67 37.05 -22.09
N ALA A 357 8.73 36.89 -21.17
CA ALA A 357 9.00 37.15 -19.76
C ALA A 357 10.00 36.14 -19.15
N HIS A 358 10.00 34.87 -19.59
CA HIS A 358 11.01 33.88 -19.21
C HIS A 358 12.39 34.27 -19.75
N LYS A 359 12.46 34.67 -21.04
CA LYS A 359 13.68 35.17 -21.66
C LYS A 359 14.22 36.42 -20.90
N GLN A 360 13.35 37.38 -20.61
CA GLN A 360 13.72 38.58 -19.88
C GLN A 360 14.23 38.30 -18.46
N ALA A 361 13.70 37.33 -17.77
CA ALA A 361 14.18 36.94 -16.45
C ALA A 361 15.65 36.49 -16.46
N VAL A 362 16.12 35.95 -17.59
CA VAL A 362 17.53 35.57 -17.81
C VAL A 362 18.35 36.75 -18.31
N SER A 363 17.91 37.45 -19.36
CA SER A 363 18.63 38.51 -20.03
C SER A 363 18.97 39.66 -19.08
N ILE A 364 18.05 40.07 -18.19
CA ILE A 364 18.28 41.14 -17.22
C ILE A 364 19.39 40.76 -16.23
N ARG A 365 19.40 39.53 -15.74
CA ARG A 365 20.42 39.01 -14.84
C ARG A 365 21.79 38.93 -15.53
N LEU A 366 21.80 38.42 -16.76
CA LEU A 366 23.00 38.31 -17.58
C LEU A 366 23.65 39.69 -17.82
N ALA A 367 22.84 40.68 -18.18
CA ALA A 367 23.31 42.06 -18.40
C ALA A 367 23.96 42.64 -17.13
N LYS A 368 23.36 42.45 -15.97
CA LYS A 368 23.93 42.88 -14.67
C LYS A 368 25.23 42.18 -14.34
N LEU A 369 25.33 40.87 -14.59
CA LEU A 369 26.55 40.10 -14.34
C LEU A 369 27.72 40.50 -15.28
N ASN A 370 27.39 40.93 -16.50
CA ASN A 370 28.41 41.40 -17.46
C ASN A 370 28.83 42.83 -17.23
N ALA A 371 28.09 43.63 -16.43
CA ALA A 371 28.42 45.00 -16.08
C ALA A 371 29.26 45.09 -14.79
N GLN A 372 29.45 44.01 -14.08
CA GLN A 372 30.35 43.87 -12.92
C GLN A 372 31.74 43.39 -13.35
#